data_b00bd280604b6fbfb9eefdf73a7dc6af
#
_entry.id   b00bd280604b6fbfb9eefdf73a7dc6af
#
_cell.length_a   1.000
_cell.length_b   1.000
_cell.length_c   1.000
_cell.angle_alpha   90.00
_cell.angle_beta   90.00
_cell.angle_gamma   90.00
#
_symmetry.space_group_name_H-M   'P 1'
#
loop_
_entity.id
_entity.type
_entity.pdbx_description
1 polymer ?
#
loop_
_entity_poly.entity_id
_entity_poly.type
_entity_poly.pdbx_seq_one_letter_code
_entity_poly.pdbx_strand_id
1 'polypeptide(L)'
;MAGIARPFIPWIGSKEKLIPYIWQVFPPRPKLYLEPFGGGGALLLGMQPKISRMDIYNDFNCDLVNLFLCARECTVQLVRELKFIPFHSRAEFDLLKEFMKHKELLQQRIADERNAVMECFSGEEREELLEILRERSRLFDVQRAAAYYKVCRGSFSGTTSSFGVRPNNLTNFLYLFDDASKRLQDVIIENKDCLDIIRERDGPDSLIYCDPPYFDAESLYAVDFPKEKHEELHYILSQCKGYIVVSYNDCPFIRSLYGDFFILAFRRNNPLSQKPGATYGELIITNYDPRPYIQPQFSMFPAEIENGDLVLVHEPGCGSLRERNLERRKSELGTERACTRNPAG
;
A
#
# COMPACT_ATOMS: atom_id res chain seq x y z
N MET A 1 6.67 22.22 4.50
CA MET A 1 5.50 21.35 4.38
C MET A 1 5.87 20.21 3.46
N ALA A 2 5.61 18.96 3.85
CA ALA A 2 5.79 17.81 2.96
C ALA A 2 4.91 17.99 1.72
N GLY A 3 5.47 17.79 0.52
CA GLY A 3 4.76 17.84 -0.74
C GLY A 3 4.23 16.47 -1.14
N ILE A 4 3.62 16.37 -2.31
CA ILE A 4 3.35 15.09 -2.97
C ILE A 4 4.66 14.46 -3.45
N ALA A 5 4.74 13.13 -3.41
CA ALA A 5 5.87 12.37 -3.90
C ALA A 5 5.42 11.35 -4.95
N ARG A 6 6.36 10.93 -5.80
CA ARG A 6 6.15 9.81 -6.72
C ARG A 6 6.58 8.50 -6.06
N PRO A 7 6.00 7.36 -6.46
CA PRO A 7 6.50 6.06 -6.05
C PRO A 7 7.99 5.93 -6.38
N PHE A 8 8.80 5.56 -5.40
CA PHE A 8 10.25 5.36 -5.59
C PHE A 8 10.60 3.93 -6.00
N ILE A 9 9.66 2.98 -5.83
CA ILE A 9 9.81 1.57 -6.19
C ILE A 9 8.86 1.21 -7.34
N PRO A 10 9.31 0.48 -8.38
CA PRO A 10 8.41 -0.10 -9.36
C PRO A 10 7.60 -1.21 -8.71
N TRP A 11 6.30 -1.18 -8.89
CA TRP A 11 5.41 -2.17 -8.28
C TRP A 11 4.42 -2.71 -9.31
N ILE A 12 4.26 -4.05 -9.33
CA ILE A 12 3.28 -4.67 -10.22
C ILE A 12 1.87 -4.24 -9.80
N GLY A 13 1.03 -3.94 -10.75
CA GLY A 13 -0.33 -3.45 -10.44
C GLY A 13 -0.37 -2.00 -9.97
N SER A 14 0.75 -1.23 -10.02
CA SER A 14 0.75 0.19 -9.62
C SER A 14 -0.43 0.96 -10.20
N LYS A 15 -1.13 1.68 -9.35
CA LYS A 15 -2.32 2.47 -9.68
C LYS A 15 -2.01 3.89 -10.13
N GLU A 16 -0.74 4.23 -10.41
CA GLU A 16 -0.32 5.60 -10.75
C GLU A 16 -1.18 6.22 -11.86
N LYS A 17 -1.52 5.43 -12.90
CA LYS A 17 -2.41 5.88 -13.98
C LYS A 17 -3.89 5.95 -13.60
N LEU A 18 -4.28 5.29 -12.51
CA LEU A 18 -5.66 5.24 -12.03
C LEU A 18 -5.96 6.25 -10.92
N ILE A 19 -4.93 6.87 -10.37
CA ILE A 19 -5.06 7.88 -9.31
C ILE A 19 -6.16 8.90 -9.62
N PRO A 20 -6.25 9.51 -10.82
CA PRO A 20 -7.28 10.49 -11.13
C PRO A 20 -8.71 9.94 -11.01
N TYR A 21 -8.93 8.67 -11.38
CA TYR A 21 -10.24 8.02 -11.28
C TYR A 21 -10.59 7.66 -9.84
N ILE A 22 -9.61 7.12 -9.11
CA ILE A 22 -9.79 6.71 -7.70
C ILE A 22 -10.07 7.93 -6.82
N TRP A 23 -9.35 9.04 -7.03
CA TRP A 23 -9.57 10.24 -6.24
C TRP A 23 -10.93 10.91 -6.49
N GLN A 24 -11.55 10.71 -7.66
CA GLN A 24 -12.89 11.26 -7.96
C GLN A 24 -13.96 10.70 -7.02
N VAL A 25 -13.79 9.49 -6.52
CA VAL A 25 -14.77 8.89 -5.62
C VAL A 25 -14.44 9.12 -4.14
N PHE A 26 -13.30 9.72 -3.80
CA PHE A 26 -12.90 9.92 -2.41
C PHE A 26 -13.75 11.01 -1.72
N PRO A 27 -14.20 10.75 -0.48
CA PRO A 27 -14.87 11.77 0.33
C PRO A 27 -13.92 12.92 0.64
N PRO A 28 -14.42 14.17 0.79
CA PRO A 28 -13.57 15.36 0.78
C PRO A 28 -12.71 15.54 2.05
N ARG A 29 -13.10 14.97 3.19
CA ARG A 29 -12.47 15.27 4.50
C ARG A 29 -12.40 14.06 5.44
N PRO A 30 -11.77 12.95 5.06
CA PRO A 30 -11.53 11.87 6.00
C PRO A 30 -10.54 12.34 7.07
N LYS A 31 -10.71 11.88 8.31
CA LYS A 31 -9.76 12.13 9.41
C LYS A 31 -8.66 11.06 9.48
N LEU A 32 -8.90 9.91 8.87
CA LEU A 32 -7.96 8.82 8.73
C LEU A 32 -7.99 8.32 7.29
N TYR A 33 -6.83 8.08 6.72
CA TYR A 33 -6.63 7.40 5.44
C TYR A 33 -5.76 6.16 5.66
N LEU A 34 -6.21 5.02 5.19
CA LEU A 34 -5.51 3.74 5.33
C LEU A 34 -5.40 3.03 3.97
N GLU A 35 -4.19 2.58 3.64
CA GLU A 35 -3.91 1.59 2.59
C GLU A 35 -3.51 0.25 3.24
N PRO A 36 -4.44 -0.74 3.40
CA PRO A 36 -4.11 -2.07 3.95
C PRO A 36 -3.20 -2.90 3.05
N PHE A 37 -3.20 -2.61 1.75
CA PHE A 37 -2.41 -3.22 0.67
C PHE A 37 -1.59 -2.11 0.01
N GLY A 38 -0.58 -1.61 0.71
CA GLY A 38 0.12 -0.39 0.31
C GLY A 38 0.95 -0.52 -0.96
N GLY A 39 1.58 -1.68 -1.19
CA GLY A 39 2.40 -1.94 -2.37
C GLY A 39 3.41 -0.80 -2.61
N GLY A 40 3.47 -0.27 -3.83
CA GLY A 40 4.35 0.87 -4.16
C GLY A 40 3.94 2.22 -3.56
N GLY A 41 2.83 2.30 -2.82
CA GLY A 41 2.36 3.51 -2.14
C GLY A 41 1.91 4.63 -3.08
N ALA A 42 1.47 4.32 -4.30
CA ALA A 42 1.24 5.32 -5.33
C ALA A 42 0.18 6.37 -4.94
N LEU A 43 -0.95 5.94 -4.34
CA LEU A 43 -2.00 6.86 -3.91
C LEU A 43 -1.55 7.68 -2.70
N LEU A 44 -1.02 7.02 -1.68
CA LEU A 44 -0.56 7.68 -0.45
C LEU A 44 0.52 8.73 -0.74
N LEU A 45 1.54 8.38 -1.52
CA LEU A 45 2.64 9.28 -1.86
C LEU A 45 2.16 10.45 -2.72
N GLY A 46 1.25 10.20 -3.66
CA GLY A 46 0.65 11.22 -4.53
C GLY A 46 -0.39 12.11 -3.84
N MET A 47 -0.87 11.72 -2.66
CA MET A 47 -1.89 12.48 -1.92
C MET A 47 -1.26 13.60 -1.10
N GLN A 48 -1.85 14.81 -1.18
CA GLN A 48 -1.44 15.93 -0.33
C GLN A 48 -1.60 15.59 1.15
N PRO A 49 -0.54 15.72 1.96
CA PRO A 49 -0.64 15.56 3.39
C PRO A 49 -1.56 16.63 4.01
N LYS A 50 -2.32 16.26 5.03
CA LYS A 50 -3.21 17.17 5.76
C LYS A 50 -2.97 16.99 7.26
N ILE A 51 -2.71 18.07 7.99
CA ILE A 51 -2.48 18.07 9.45
C ILE A 51 -3.67 17.42 10.21
N SER A 52 -4.89 17.56 9.68
CA SER A 52 -6.10 17.02 10.30
C SER A 52 -6.38 15.56 9.91
N ARG A 53 -5.53 14.91 9.12
CA ARG A 53 -5.71 13.54 8.64
C ARG A 53 -4.52 12.68 9.05
N MET A 54 -4.80 11.55 9.67
CA MET A 54 -3.84 10.49 9.93
C MET A 54 -3.70 9.64 8.67
N ASP A 55 -2.50 9.54 8.11
CA ASP A 55 -2.19 8.69 6.95
C ASP A 55 -1.49 7.41 7.43
N ILE A 56 -2.00 6.25 7.03
CA ILE A 56 -1.49 4.93 7.43
C ILE A 56 -1.18 4.12 6.17
N TYR A 57 0.06 3.67 6.05
CA TYR A 57 0.52 2.70 5.08
C TYR A 57 0.67 1.35 5.77
N ASN A 58 0.14 0.30 5.17
CA ASN A 58 0.36 -1.07 5.63
C ASN A 58 0.65 -1.97 4.43
N ASP A 59 1.54 -2.92 4.62
CA ASP A 59 1.71 -4.02 3.68
C ASP A 59 2.10 -5.29 4.45
N PHE A 60 1.69 -6.45 3.93
CA PHE A 60 2.03 -7.74 4.52
C PHE A 60 3.49 -8.12 4.24
N ASN A 61 4.07 -7.61 3.14
CA ASN A 61 5.44 -7.88 2.75
C ASN A 61 6.43 -7.11 3.64
N CYS A 62 7.05 -7.82 4.59
CA CYS A 62 7.98 -7.23 5.54
C CYS A 62 9.23 -6.60 4.88
N ASP A 63 9.65 -7.05 3.70
CA ASP A 63 10.80 -6.47 2.99
C ASP A 63 10.44 -5.13 2.36
N LEU A 64 9.21 -5.03 1.86
CA LEU A 64 8.68 -3.78 1.35
C LEU A 64 8.48 -2.76 2.47
N VAL A 65 7.90 -3.18 3.60
CA VAL A 65 7.72 -2.33 4.78
C VAL A 65 9.08 -1.85 5.32
N ASN A 66 10.08 -2.73 5.42
CA ASN A 66 11.44 -2.35 5.81
C ASN A 66 12.04 -1.31 4.84
N LEU A 67 11.80 -1.45 3.53
CA LEU A 67 12.24 -0.46 2.55
C LEU A 67 11.59 0.91 2.79
N PHE A 68 10.27 0.96 3.06
CA PHE A 68 9.56 2.20 3.36
C PHE A 68 10.06 2.83 4.67
N LEU A 69 10.29 2.04 5.71
CA LEU A 69 10.90 2.51 6.97
C LEU A 69 12.31 3.07 6.74
N CYS A 70 13.16 2.36 6.00
CA CYS A 70 14.51 2.87 5.66
C CYS A 70 14.47 4.12 4.78
N ALA A 71 13.51 4.21 3.84
CA ALA A 71 13.31 5.41 3.04
C ALA A 71 12.89 6.62 3.88
N ARG A 72 12.18 6.42 4.99
CA ARG A 72 11.80 7.48 5.93
C ARG A 72 12.92 7.86 6.88
N GLU A 73 13.52 6.88 7.59
CA GLU A 73 14.40 7.11 8.73
C GLU A 73 15.89 7.08 8.36
N CYS A 74 16.27 6.29 7.37
CA CYS A 74 17.65 6.01 7.00
C CYS A 74 17.97 6.38 5.55
N THR A 75 17.31 7.39 4.99
CA THR A 75 17.40 7.78 3.56
C THR A 75 18.84 7.94 3.09
N VAL A 76 19.67 8.63 3.84
CA VAL A 76 21.08 8.90 3.47
C VAL A 76 21.87 7.58 3.37
N GLN A 77 21.71 6.72 4.37
CA GLN A 77 22.39 5.41 4.41
C GLN A 77 21.91 4.52 3.28
N LEU A 78 20.58 4.45 3.05
CA LEU A 78 19.99 3.68 1.96
C LEU A 78 20.49 4.16 0.59
N VAL A 79 20.51 5.47 0.34
CA VAL A 79 21.01 6.04 -0.93
C VAL A 79 22.50 5.76 -1.11
N ARG A 80 23.31 5.82 -0.04
CA ARG A 80 24.74 5.45 -0.08
C ARG A 80 24.92 3.98 -0.47
N GLU A 81 24.18 3.08 0.15
CA GLU A 81 24.23 1.64 -0.14
C GLU A 81 23.83 1.35 -1.59
N LEU A 82 22.82 2.03 -2.11
CA LEU A 82 22.37 1.92 -3.50
C LEU A 82 23.39 2.47 -4.50
N LYS A 83 24.16 3.51 -4.14
CA LYS A 83 25.20 4.07 -4.98
C LYS A 83 26.46 3.21 -5.04
N PHE A 84 26.71 2.41 -4.02
CA PHE A 84 27.96 1.65 -3.89
C PHE A 84 28.13 0.60 -4.99
N ILE A 85 27.04 -0.10 -5.39
CA ILE A 85 27.03 -1.02 -6.53
C ILE A 85 25.76 -0.76 -7.36
N PRO A 86 25.79 0.21 -8.29
CA PRO A 86 24.61 0.57 -9.07
C PRO A 86 24.40 -0.33 -10.29
N PHE A 87 25.08 -1.47 -10.39
CA PHE A 87 25.05 -2.36 -11.54
C PHE A 87 23.73 -3.08 -11.69
N HIS A 88 23.39 -3.35 -12.94
CA HIS A 88 22.28 -4.18 -13.34
C HIS A 88 22.82 -5.39 -14.11
N SER A 89 23.03 -6.50 -13.39
CA SER A 89 23.48 -7.75 -13.96
C SER A 89 22.63 -8.92 -13.47
N ARG A 90 22.49 -9.96 -14.29
CA ARG A 90 21.79 -11.18 -13.90
C ARG A 90 22.45 -11.84 -12.68
N ALA A 91 23.77 -11.92 -12.66
CA ALA A 91 24.51 -12.54 -11.56
C ALA A 91 24.25 -11.82 -10.23
N GLU A 92 24.26 -10.48 -10.23
CA GLU A 92 23.90 -9.69 -9.03
C GLU A 92 22.45 -9.90 -8.61
N PHE A 93 21.52 -9.89 -9.57
CA PHE A 93 20.10 -10.14 -9.31
C PHE A 93 19.89 -11.50 -8.66
N ASP A 94 20.48 -12.56 -9.20
CA ASP A 94 20.33 -13.92 -8.66
C ASP A 94 20.96 -14.04 -7.26
N LEU A 95 22.11 -13.41 -7.01
CA LEU A 95 22.75 -13.34 -5.70
C LEU A 95 21.88 -12.60 -4.66
N LEU A 96 21.36 -11.44 -5.00
CA LEU A 96 20.50 -10.65 -4.12
C LEU A 96 19.18 -11.37 -3.84
N LYS A 97 18.62 -12.02 -4.84
CA LYS A 97 17.41 -12.82 -4.69
C LYS A 97 17.63 -14.00 -3.73
N GLU A 98 18.79 -14.65 -3.80
CA GLU A 98 19.16 -15.71 -2.87
C GLU A 98 19.38 -15.16 -1.45
N PHE A 99 20.08 -14.03 -1.30
CA PHE A 99 20.24 -13.33 -0.03
C PHE A 99 18.90 -13.00 0.64
N MET A 100 17.89 -12.57 -0.15
CA MET A 100 16.56 -12.26 0.38
C MET A 100 15.81 -13.46 0.91
N LYS A 101 16.11 -14.68 0.45
CA LYS A 101 15.49 -15.92 0.95
C LYS A 101 16.05 -16.36 2.31
N HIS A 102 17.30 -16.03 2.60
CA HIS A 102 18.04 -16.50 3.79
C HIS A 102 18.01 -15.47 4.92
N LYS A 103 16.89 -15.41 5.65
CA LYS A 103 16.74 -14.52 6.83
C LYS A 103 17.73 -14.83 7.95
N GLU A 104 18.15 -16.09 8.08
CA GLU A 104 19.14 -16.56 9.04
C GLU A 104 20.53 -15.92 8.85
N LEU A 105 20.92 -15.63 7.61
CA LEU A 105 22.19 -14.95 7.32
C LEU A 105 22.22 -13.53 7.90
N LEU A 106 21.07 -12.86 7.93
CA LEU A 106 20.95 -11.54 8.57
C LEU A 106 21.15 -11.66 10.09
N GLN A 107 20.53 -12.66 10.72
CA GLN A 107 20.68 -12.89 12.16
C GLN A 107 22.14 -13.23 12.53
N GLN A 108 22.79 -14.06 11.71
CA GLN A 108 24.21 -14.38 11.89
C GLN A 108 25.07 -13.12 11.79
N ARG A 109 24.83 -12.27 10.79
CA ARG A 109 25.60 -11.04 10.61
C ARG A 109 25.40 -10.05 11.74
N ILE A 110 24.18 -9.89 12.28
CA ILE A 110 23.93 -9.07 13.47
C ILE A 110 24.71 -9.64 14.67
N ALA A 111 24.76 -10.95 14.81
CA ALA A 111 25.54 -11.59 15.86
C ALA A 111 27.05 -11.33 15.69
N ASP A 112 27.57 -11.39 14.47
CA ASP A 112 28.98 -11.11 14.16
C ASP A 112 29.32 -9.64 14.41
N GLU A 113 28.48 -8.67 14.02
CA GLU A 113 28.64 -7.25 14.33
C GLU A 113 28.64 -7.00 15.85
N ARG A 114 27.74 -7.65 16.61
CA ARG A 114 27.73 -7.55 18.07
C ARG A 114 29.00 -8.11 18.71
N ASN A 115 29.49 -9.23 18.22
CA ASN A 115 30.75 -9.83 18.70
C ASN A 115 31.91 -8.87 18.42
N ALA A 116 32.00 -8.28 17.25
CA ALA A 116 33.03 -7.29 16.90
C ALA A 116 32.98 -6.07 17.83
N VAL A 117 31.78 -5.57 18.16
CA VAL A 117 31.62 -4.46 19.13
C VAL A 117 32.10 -4.91 20.53
N MET A 118 31.77 -6.11 20.96
CA MET A 118 32.21 -6.63 22.24
C MET A 118 33.73 -6.79 22.34
N GLU A 119 34.40 -7.13 21.24
CA GLU A 119 35.86 -7.33 21.18
C GLU A 119 36.63 -6.02 21.02
N CYS A 120 36.12 -5.07 20.23
CA CYS A 120 36.87 -3.87 19.81
C CYS A 120 36.61 -2.64 20.67
N PHE A 121 35.49 -2.59 21.41
CA PHE A 121 35.09 -1.39 22.17
C PHE A 121 34.87 -1.70 23.65
N SER A 122 34.91 -0.68 24.50
CA SER A 122 34.76 -0.83 25.96
C SER A 122 34.01 0.37 26.57
N GLY A 123 33.47 0.17 27.79
CA GLY A 123 32.80 1.23 28.54
C GLY A 123 31.53 1.74 27.87
N GLU A 124 31.29 3.03 28.00
CA GLU A 124 30.09 3.72 27.49
C GLU A 124 29.92 3.55 25.96
N GLU A 125 31.01 3.67 25.21
CA GLU A 125 31.02 3.55 23.77
C GLU A 125 30.50 2.16 23.29
N ARG A 126 30.89 1.10 24.01
CA ARG A 126 30.35 -0.26 23.75
C ARG A 126 28.85 -0.32 23.96
N GLU A 127 28.36 0.20 25.07
CA GLU A 127 26.93 0.16 25.40
C GLU A 127 26.09 0.95 24.36
N GLU A 128 26.56 2.13 23.96
CA GLU A 128 25.93 2.95 22.94
C GLU A 128 25.87 2.20 21.59
N LEU A 129 26.97 1.60 21.14
CA LEU A 129 27.00 0.84 19.89
C LEU A 129 26.12 -0.40 19.94
N LEU A 130 26.06 -1.11 21.08
CA LEU A 130 25.17 -2.24 21.25
C LEU A 130 23.70 -1.85 21.22
N GLU A 131 23.35 -0.69 21.76
CA GLU A 131 21.99 -0.17 21.70
C GLU A 131 21.61 0.23 20.27
N ILE A 132 22.49 0.93 19.56
CA ILE A 132 22.32 1.28 18.14
C ILE A 132 22.13 0.01 17.29
N LEU A 133 22.94 -1.02 17.49
CA LEU A 133 22.79 -2.30 16.78
C LEU A 133 21.48 -3.01 17.12
N ARG A 134 21.04 -2.95 18.38
CA ARG A 134 19.79 -3.52 18.83
C ARG A 134 18.59 -2.84 18.16
N GLU A 135 18.56 -1.51 18.16
CA GLU A 135 17.49 -0.73 17.50
C GLU A 135 17.49 -0.94 15.99
N ARG A 136 18.67 -0.86 15.36
CA ARG A 136 18.83 -1.09 13.92
C ARG A 136 18.37 -2.47 13.49
N SER A 137 18.69 -3.51 14.28
CA SER A 137 18.28 -4.90 13.97
C SER A 137 16.78 -5.14 14.17
N ARG A 138 16.09 -4.34 14.98
CA ARG A 138 14.66 -4.46 15.24
C ARG A 138 13.78 -3.70 14.25
N LEU A 139 14.25 -2.53 13.81
CA LEU A 139 13.42 -1.57 13.07
C LEU A 139 13.89 -1.37 11.63
N PHE A 140 15.21 -1.36 11.37
CA PHE A 140 15.73 -0.98 10.05
C PHE A 140 16.88 -1.88 9.62
N ASP A 141 16.74 -2.50 8.45
CA ASP A 141 17.81 -3.20 7.77
C ASP A 141 18.09 -2.54 6.42
N VAL A 142 19.01 -1.58 6.42
CA VAL A 142 19.36 -0.78 5.24
C VAL A 142 19.91 -1.64 4.10
N GLN A 143 20.70 -2.69 4.39
CA GLN A 143 21.27 -3.53 3.34
C GLN A 143 20.21 -4.45 2.73
N ARG A 144 19.30 -4.97 3.55
CA ARG A 144 18.16 -5.73 3.08
C ARG A 144 17.21 -4.85 2.24
N ALA A 145 16.97 -3.61 2.69
CA ALA A 145 16.18 -2.64 1.93
C ALA A 145 16.83 -2.32 0.57
N ALA A 146 18.15 -2.12 0.54
CA ALA A 146 18.89 -1.89 -0.69
C ALA A 146 18.85 -3.10 -1.63
N ALA A 147 19.03 -4.32 -1.09
CA ALA A 147 18.92 -5.56 -1.84
C ALA A 147 17.53 -5.74 -2.44
N TYR A 148 16.48 -5.54 -1.64
CA TYR A 148 15.09 -5.62 -2.08
C TYR A 148 14.78 -4.60 -3.19
N TYR A 149 15.19 -3.34 -3.00
CA TYR A 149 15.02 -2.30 -4.02
C TYR A 149 15.70 -2.67 -5.35
N LYS A 150 16.93 -3.18 -5.30
CA LYS A 150 17.67 -3.64 -6.48
C LYS A 150 16.95 -4.80 -7.18
N VAL A 151 16.47 -5.79 -6.42
CA VAL A 151 15.70 -6.91 -6.96
C VAL A 151 14.41 -6.40 -7.64
N CYS A 152 13.65 -5.52 -7.01
CA CYS A 152 12.45 -4.95 -7.61
C CYS A 152 12.77 -4.18 -8.91
N ARG A 153 13.80 -3.32 -8.90
CA ARG A 153 14.22 -2.54 -10.09
C ARG A 153 14.84 -3.40 -11.18
N GLY A 154 15.54 -4.47 -10.81
CA GLY A 154 16.16 -5.41 -11.74
C GLY A 154 15.21 -6.48 -12.28
N SER A 155 13.99 -6.59 -11.76
CA SER A 155 13.02 -7.57 -12.19
C SER A 155 12.17 -7.09 -13.38
N PHE A 156 11.61 -8.05 -14.12
CA PHE A 156 10.61 -7.74 -15.14
C PHE A 156 9.33 -7.19 -14.46
N SER A 157 8.94 -5.97 -14.82
CA SER A 157 7.73 -5.29 -14.28
C SER A 157 7.63 -5.20 -12.75
N GLY A 158 8.75 -5.29 -12.02
CA GLY A 158 8.73 -5.21 -10.55
C GLY A 158 8.22 -6.48 -9.84
N THR A 159 8.13 -7.62 -10.54
CA THR A 159 7.58 -8.88 -10.00
C THR A 159 8.49 -9.58 -9.01
N THR A 160 9.76 -9.19 -8.85
CA THR A 160 10.82 -9.85 -8.06
C THR A 160 11.13 -11.30 -8.49
N SER A 161 10.38 -11.85 -9.42
CA SER A 161 10.46 -13.26 -9.84
C SER A 161 11.50 -13.52 -10.93
N SER A 162 11.61 -12.64 -11.93
CA SER A 162 12.46 -12.82 -13.10
C SER A 162 13.27 -11.57 -13.44
N PHE A 163 14.50 -11.76 -13.92
CA PHE A 163 15.39 -10.67 -14.30
C PHE A 163 14.87 -9.92 -15.53
N GLY A 164 14.81 -8.58 -15.42
CA GLY A 164 14.46 -7.69 -16.52
C GLY A 164 15.65 -7.43 -17.45
N VAL A 165 15.46 -7.66 -18.75
CA VAL A 165 16.53 -7.58 -19.76
C VAL A 165 16.93 -6.14 -20.11
N ARG A 166 16.13 -5.13 -19.76
CA ARG A 166 16.44 -3.73 -20.10
C ARG A 166 17.45 -3.14 -19.13
N PRO A 167 18.52 -2.49 -19.61
CA PRO A 167 19.46 -1.80 -18.75
C PRO A 167 18.75 -0.77 -17.86
N ASN A 168 19.03 -0.83 -16.57
CA ASN A 168 18.41 0.05 -15.59
C ASN A 168 19.51 0.70 -14.73
N ASN A 169 19.76 1.99 -14.94
CA ASN A 169 20.68 2.72 -14.09
C ASN A 169 19.94 3.21 -12.85
N LEU A 170 20.18 2.56 -11.72
CA LEU A 170 19.55 2.87 -10.44
C LEU A 170 19.77 4.32 -9.99
N THR A 171 20.90 4.93 -10.35
CA THR A 171 21.21 6.32 -9.95
C THR A 171 20.20 7.33 -10.46
N ASN A 172 19.54 7.03 -11.60
CA ASN A 172 18.52 7.89 -12.19
C ASN A 172 17.24 8.01 -11.36
N PHE A 173 17.08 7.18 -10.34
CA PHE A 173 15.85 7.13 -9.53
C PHE A 173 16.08 7.49 -8.07
N LEU A 174 17.34 7.71 -7.65
CA LEU A 174 17.66 7.97 -6.25
C LEU A 174 17.09 9.29 -5.71
N TYR A 175 16.83 10.27 -6.59
CA TYR A 175 16.19 11.52 -6.21
C TYR A 175 14.77 11.33 -5.68
N LEU A 176 14.08 10.24 -6.06
CA LEU A 176 12.74 9.94 -5.59
C LEU A 176 12.69 9.67 -4.08
N PHE A 177 13.79 9.24 -3.48
CA PHE A 177 13.87 9.00 -2.05
C PHE A 177 13.78 10.29 -1.23
N ASP A 178 14.27 11.41 -1.72
CA ASP A 178 14.23 12.68 -0.99
C ASP A 178 12.78 13.18 -0.82
N ASP A 179 11.97 13.08 -1.87
CA ASP A 179 10.56 13.49 -1.81
C ASP A 179 9.73 12.48 -1.02
N ALA A 180 9.99 11.18 -1.22
CA ALA A 180 9.32 10.12 -0.48
C ALA A 180 9.62 10.20 1.02
N SER A 181 10.89 10.42 1.42
CA SER A 181 11.28 10.60 2.81
C SER A 181 10.49 11.71 3.49
N LYS A 182 10.41 12.89 2.85
CA LYS A 182 9.65 14.02 3.37
C LYS A 182 8.17 13.71 3.50
N ARG A 183 7.58 13.03 2.50
CA ARG A 183 6.16 12.66 2.52
C ARG A 183 5.83 11.64 3.61
N LEU A 184 6.74 10.69 3.86
CA LEU A 184 6.56 9.61 4.82
C LEU A 184 6.74 10.03 6.29
N GLN A 185 7.28 11.23 6.60
CA GLN A 185 7.48 11.67 7.98
C GLN A 185 6.19 11.69 8.81
N ASP A 186 5.06 12.04 8.17
CA ASP A 186 3.75 12.14 8.82
C ASP A 186 2.88 10.89 8.55
N VAL A 187 3.49 9.75 8.13
CA VAL A 187 2.79 8.50 7.81
C VAL A 187 3.09 7.43 8.85
N ILE A 188 2.07 6.80 9.38
CA ILE A 188 2.22 5.59 10.18
C ILE A 188 2.46 4.43 9.21
N ILE A 189 3.56 3.70 9.41
CA ILE A 189 3.93 2.54 8.60
C ILE A 189 3.75 1.29 9.46
N GLU A 190 2.90 0.37 9.01
CA GLU A 190 2.55 -0.87 9.70
C GLU A 190 2.91 -2.09 8.83
N ASN A 191 3.11 -3.23 9.50
CA ASN A 191 3.31 -4.53 8.84
C ASN A 191 2.39 -5.56 9.51
N LYS A 192 1.10 -5.46 9.20
CA LYS A 192 0.04 -6.28 9.77
C LYS A 192 -0.74 -7.03 8.70
N ASP A 193 -1.49 -8.05 9.11
CA ASP A 193 -2.53 -8.63 8.27
C ASP A 193 -3.54 -7.54 7.88
N CYS A 194 -3.94 -7.54 6.60
CA CYS A 194 -4.81 -6.52 6.05
C CYS A 194 -6.19 -6.48 6.72
N LEU A 195 -6.72 -7.63 7.14
CA LEU A 195 -8.03 -7.73 7.76
C LEU A 195 -8.00 -7.20 9.20
N ASP A 196 -6.90 -7.42 9.91
CA ASP A 196 -6.73 -6.94 11.28
C ASP A 196 -6.59 -5.42 11.32
N ILE A 197 -5.76 -4.85 10.45
CA ILE A 197 -5.60 -3.39 10.42
C ILE A 197 -6.88 -2.68 9.96
N ILE A 198 -7.67 -3.27 9.06
CA ILE A 198 -8.98 -2.73 8.69
C ILE A 198 -9.90 -2.68 9.91
N ARG A 199 -10.02 -3.78 10.68
CA ARG A 199 -10.84 -3.82 11.90
C ARG A 199 -10.40 -2.81 12.95
N GLU A 200 -9.08 -2.66 13.14
CA GLU A 200 -8.50 -1.73 14.12
C GLU A 200 -8.74 -0.25 13.76
N ARG A 201 -8.77 0.07 12.47
CA ARG A 201 -8.77 1.46 11.97
C ARG A 201 -10.12 1.90 11.40
N ASP A 202 -11.11 0.99 11.33
CA ASP A 202 -12.45 1.35 10.88
C ASP A 202 -13.12 2.34 11.84
N GLY A 203 -13.66 3.40 11.28
CA GLY A 203 -14.41 4.41 12.01
C GLY A 203 -15.21 5.31 11.07
N PRO A 204 -16.21 6.06 11.58
CA PRO A 204 -17.11 6.87 10.75
C PRO A 204 -16.41 7.88 9.83
N ASP A 205 -15.23 8.36 10.24
CA ASP A 205 -14.44 9.37 9.53
C ASP A 205 -13.22 8.76 8.82
N SER A 206 -13.08 7.41 8.80
CA SER A 206 -12.01 6.74 8.07
C SER A 206 -12.32 6.62 6.58
N LEU A 207 -11.27 6.67 5.76
CA LEU A 207 -11.25 6.28 4.36
C LEU A 207 -10.24 5.16 4.21
N ILE A 208 -10.71 3.98 3.83
CA ILE A 208 -9.88 2.79 3.62
C ILE A 208 -9.87 2.48 2.14
N TYR A 209 -8.69 2.53 1.53
CA TYR A 209 -8.48 2.17 0.13
C TYR A 209 -7.80 0.80 0.04
N CYS A 210 -8.49 -0.18 -0.52
CA CYS A 210 -8.01 -1.53 -0.72
C CYS A 210 -7.65 -1.80 -2.18
N ASP A 211 -6.44 -2.28 -2.42
CA ASP A 211 -5.94 -2.75 -3.71
C ASP A 211 -5.35 -4.16 -3.54
N PRO A 212 -6.19 -5.16 -3.22
CA PRO A 212 -5.73 -6.52 -2.98
C PRO A 212 -5.17 -7.17 -4.26
N PRO A 213 -4.42 -8.28 -4.16
CA PRO A 213 -4.08 -9.11 -5.31
C PRO A 213 -5.34 -9.42 -6.12
N TYR A 214 -5.27 -9.27 -7.45
CA TYR A 214 -6.43 -9.46 -8.30
C TYR A 214 -6.80 -10.93 -8.44
N PHE A 215 -8.09 -11.20 -8.43
CA PHE A 215 -8.61 -12.56 -8.64
C PHE A 215 -8.17 -13.09 -10.01
N ASP A 216 -7.75 -14.37 -10.08
CA ASP A 216 -7.12 -15.04 -11.25
C ASP A 216 -5.77 -14.44 -11.69
N ALA A 217 -5.15 -13.56 -10.89
CA ALA A 217 -3.84 -13.00 -11.15
C ALA A 217 -2.84 -13.23 -10.00
N GLU A 218 -3.18 -14.09 -9.05
CA GLU A 218 -2.41 -14.33 -7.82
C GLU A 218 -0.98 -14.78 -8.11
N SER A 219 -0.74 -15.53 -9.21
CA SER A 219 0.60 -15.96 -9.62
C SER A 219 1.58 -14.82 -9.93
N LEU A 220 1.08 -13.60 -10.07
CA LEU A 220 1.90 -12.40 -10.30
C LEU A 220 2.40 -11.77 -9.00
N TYR A 221 1.82 -12.14 -7.85
CA TYR A 221 2.15 -11.59 -6.55
C TYR A 221 2.95 -12.60 -5.72
N ALA A 222 3.78 -12.09 -4.81
CA ALA A 222 4.59 -12.91 -3.91
C ALA A 222 3.78 -13.48 -2.73
N VAL A 223 2.53 -13.06 -2.58
CA VAL A 223 1.63 -13.42 -1.48
C VAL A 223 0.43 -14.16 -2.05
N ASP A 224 0.13 -15.32 -1.47
CA ASP A 224 -1.07 -16.09 -1.80
C ASP A 224 -2.31 -15.37 -1.25
N PHE A 225 -3.30 -15.12 -2.12
CA PHE A 225 -4.56 -14.49 -1.75
C PHE A 225 -5.72 -15.29 -2.36
N PRO A 226 -6.04 -16.47 -1.77
CA PRO A 226 -7.01 -17.40 -2.33
C PRO A 226 -8.42 -16.84 -2.26
N LYS A 227 -9.35 -17.51 -2.95
CA LYS A 227 -10.76 -17.12 -3.06
C LYS A 227 -11.39 -16.82 -1.71
N GLU A 228 -11.12 -17.64 -0.71
CA GLU A 228 -11.64 -17.50 0.65
C GLU A 228 -11.20 -16.19 1.30
N LYS A 229 -10.00 -15.71 0.99
CA LYS A 229 -9.50 -14.41 1.46
C LYS A 229 -10.22 -13.23 0.82
N HIS A 230 -10.61 -13.33 -0.46
CA HIS A 230 -11.45 -12.32 -1.11
C HIS A 230 -12.84 -12.26 -0.46
N GLU A 231 -13.43 -13.42 -0.14
CA GLU A 231 -14.72 -13.52 0.55
C GLU A 231 -14.64 -12.97 1.99
N GLU A 232 -13.57 -13.27 2.72
CA GLU A 232 -13.32 -12.74 4.07
C GLU A 232 -13.11 -11.21 4.05
N LEU A 233 -12.33 -10.70 3.09
CA LEU A 233 -12.15 -9.27 2.88
C LEU A 233 -13.49 -8.58 2.62
N HIS A 234 -14.30 -9.08 1.68
CA HIS A 234 -15.63 -8.56 1.41
C HIS A 234 -16.49 -8.52 2.69
N TYR A 235 -16.53 -9.63 3.44
CA TYR A 235 -17.29 -9.70 4.69
C TYR A 235 -16.91 -8.60 5.68
N ILE A 236 -15.60 -8.37 5.88
CA ILE A 236 -15.13 -7.32 6.80
C ILE A 236 -15.49 -5.94 6.26
N LEU A 237 -15.23 -5.68 4.97
CA LEU A 237 -15.53 -4.39 4.36
C LEU A 237 -17.04 -4.07 4.39
N SER A 238 -17.91 -5.10 4.30
CA SER A 238 -19.35 -4.92 4.40
C SER A 238 -19.83 -4.47 5.80
N GLN A 239 -19.02 -4.69 6.84
CA GLN A 239 -19.31 -4.27 8.22
C GLN A 239 -18.72 -2.89 8.57
N CYS A 240 -17.87 -2.34 7.71
CA CYS A 240 -17.19 -1.08 7.99
C CYS A 240 -18.15 0.12 8.06
N LYS A 241 -17.84 1.04 8.98
CA LYS A 241 -18.56 2.31 9.22
C LYS A 241 -17.92 3.46 8.45
N GLY A 242 -16.64 3.32 8.13
CA GLY A 242 -15.89 4.26 7.31
C GLY A 242 -16.24 4.21 5.83
N TYR A 243 -15.58 5.04 5.07
CA TYR A 243 -15.64 5.03 3.62
C TYR A 243 -14.70 3.94 3.10
N ILE A 244 -15.23 3.04 2.29
CA ILE A 244 -14.47 1.95 1.66
C ILE A 244 -14.38 2.22 0.17
N VAL A 245 -13.17 2.11 -0.37
CA VAL A 245 -12.91 2.13 -1.81
C VAL A 245 -12.02 0.94 -2.13
N VAL A 246 -12.44 0.10 -3.06
CA VAL A 246 -11.69 -1.10 -3.48
C VAL A 246 -11.45 -1.04 -4.97
N SER A 247 -10.24 -1.36 -5.42
CA SER A 247 -9.94 -1.57 -6.84
C SER A 247 -9.75 -3.06 -7.14
N TYR A 248 -10.34 -3.50 -8.27
CA TYR A 248 -10.24 -4.88 -8.75
C TYR A 248 -10.27 -4.95 -10.27
N ASN A 249 -9.79 -6.09 -10.82
CA ASN A 249 -10.08 -6.46 -12.20
C ASN A 249 -11.59 -6.75 -12.39
N ASP A 250 -12.10 -6.40 -13.56
CA ASP A 250 -13.49 -6.66 -13.92
C ASP A 250 -13.68 -8.14 -14.28
N CYS A 251 -14.24 -8.90 -13.36
CA CYS A 251 -14.58 -10.31 -13.58
C CYS A 251 -15.93 -10.68 -12.93
N PRO A 252 -16.61 -11.76 -13.41
CA PRO A 252 -17.92 -12.16 -12.90
C PRO A 252 -17.93 -12.47 -11.40
N PHE A 253 -16.85 -13.07 -10.87
CA PHE A 253 -16.74 -13.40 -9.45
C PHE A 253 -16.78 -12.13 -8.59
N ILE A 254 -15.93 -11.13 -8.89
CA ILE A 254 -15.87 -9.88 -8.13
C ILE A 254 -17.18 -9.09 -8.23
N ARG A 255 -17.78 -9.01 -9.44
CA ARG A 255 -19.09 -8.38 -9.59
C ARG A 255 -20.18 -9.04 -8.76
N SER A 256 -20.17 -10.36 -8.66
CA SER A 256 -21.11 -11.12 -7.82
C SER A 256 -20.84 -10.93 -6.35
N LEU A 257 -19.57 -11.00 -5.93
CA LEU A 257 -19.15 -10.88 -4.54
C LEU A 257 -19.52 -9.51 -3.94
N TYR A 258 -19.32 -8.43 -4.70
CA TYR A 258 -19.58 -7.06 -4.28
C TYR A 258 -20.95 -6.51 -4.77
N GLY A 259 -21.93 -7.39 -4.99
CA GLY A 259 -23.29 -6.99 -5.42
C GLY A 259 -24.06 -6.14 -4.40
N ASP A 260 -23.59 -6.03 -3.18
CA ASP A 260 -24.11 -5.16 -2.11
C ASP A 260 -23.41 -3.79 -2.00
N PHE A 261 -22.43 -3.53 -2.89
CA PHE A 261 -21.69 -2.28 -3.01
C PHE A 261 -22.06 -1.53 -4.31
N PHE A 262 -21.71 -0.25 -4.40
CA PHE A 262 -21.70 0.49 -5.66
C PHE A 262 -20.49 0.08 -6.48
N ILE A 263 -20.68 -0.21 -7.76
CA ILE A 263 -19.59 -0.63 -8.66
C ILE A 263 -19.52 0.34 -9.83
N LEU A 264 -18.35 0.98 -9.97
CA LEU A 264 -18.00 1.75 -11.14
C LEU A 264 -17.01 0.95 -11.98
N ALA A 265 -17.15 1.00 -13.30
CA ALA A 265 -16.27 0.33 -14.23
C ALA A 265 -15.66 1.33 -15.21
N PHE A 266 -14.45 1.04 -15.65
CA PHE A 266 -13.81 1.71 -16.76
C PHE A 266 -12.88 0.75 -17.50
N ARG A 267 -12.50 1.10 -18.73
CA ARG A 267 -11.60 0.30 -19.54
C ARG A 267 -10.30 1.04 -19.77
N ARG A 268 -9.20 0.32 -19.68
CA ARG A 268 -7.89 0.85 -20.01
C ARG A 268 -7.12 -0.06 -20.96
N ASN A 269 -6.16 0.51 -21.68
CA ASN A 269 -5.27 -0.26 -22.52
C ASN A 269 -4.42 -1.21 -21.68
N ASN A 270 -4.24 -2.44 -22.17
CA ASN A 270 -3.42 -3.45 -21.52
C ASN A 270 -1.97 -3.37 -22.01
N PRO A 271 -1.05 -2.75 -21.24
CA PRO A 271 0.34 -2.59 -21.68
C PRO A 271 1.15 -3.91 -21.68
N LEU A 272 0.61 -4.96 -21.03
CA LEU A 272 1.25 -6.28 -20.99
C LEU A 272 0.75 -7.21 -22.10
N SER A 273 -0.31 -6.83 -22.83
CA SER A 273 -0.83 -7.62 -23.93
C SER A 273 0.05 -7.48 -25.17
N GLN A 274 0.34 -8.61 -25.81
CA GLN A 274 0.99 -8.62 -27.12
C GLN A 274 0.03 -8.27 -28.27
N LYS A 275 -1.28 -8.16 -28.00
CA LYS A 275 -2.29 -7.78 -28.99
C LYS A 275 -2.46 -6.26 -29.00
N PRO A 276 -2.24 -5.58 -30.13
CA PRO A 276 -2.49 -4.15 -30.26
C PRO A 276 -3.96 -3.82 -29.94
N GLY A 277 -4.19 -2.78 -29.13
CA GLY A 277 -5.53 -2.34 -28.75
C GLY A 277 -6.24 -3.22 -27.71
N ALA A 278 -5.56 -4.19 -27.10
CA ALA A 278 -6.15 -4.97 -26.02
C ALA A 278 -6.44 -4.07 -24.81
N THR A 279 -7.70 -4.10 -24.36
CA THR A 279 -8.15 -3.42 -23.14
C THR A 279 -8.49 -4.44 -22.08
N TYR A 280 -8.40 -4.04 -20.82
CA TYR A 280 -9.00 -4.78 -19.73
C TYR A 280 -9.85 -3.86 -18.86
N GLY A 281 -10.87 -4.45 -18.22
CA GLY A 281 -11.79 -3.76 -17.34
C GLY A 281 -11.21 -3.65 -15.94
N GLU A 282 -11.40 -2.50 -15.34
CA GLU A 282 -11.10 -2.23 -13.93
C GLU A 282 -12.40 -1.81 -13.23
N LEU A 283 -12.52 -2.21 -11.96
CA LEU A 283 -13.62 -1.83 -11.10
C LEU A 283 -13.12 -0.92 -9.98
N ILE A 284 -13.90 0.10 -9.65
CA ILE A 284 -13.83 0.84 -8.39
C ILE A 284 -15.13 0.56 -7.64
N ILE A 285 -15.00 0.03 -6.44
CA ILE A 285 -16.10 -0.48 -5.63
C ILE A 285 -16.19 0.35 -4.35
N THR A 286 -17.38 0.81 -3.98
CA THR A 286 -17.56 1.66 -2.79
C THR A 286 -18.76 1.22 -1.95
N ASN A 287 -18.65 1.31 -0.61
CA ASN A 287 -19.75 1.02 0.32
C ASN A 287 -20.72 2.19 0.50
N TYR A 288 -20.55 3.25 -0.25
CA TYR A 288 -21.34 4.48 -0.25
C TYR A 288 -21.65 4.92 -1.68
N ASP A 289 -22.64 5.77 -1.85
CA ASP A 289 -22.93 6.38 -3.17
C ASP A 289 -21.80 7.33 -3.58
N PRO A 290 -21.05 7.01 -4.67
CA PRO A 290 -19.92 7.85 -5.09
C PRO A 290 -20.35 9.10 -5.89
N ARG A 291 -21.58 9.14 -6.43
CA ARG A 291 -22.04 10.22 -7.34
C ARG A 291 -21.87 11.62 -6.78
N PRO A 292 -22.13 11.90 -5.48
CA PRO A 292 -21.93 13.24 -4.90
C PRO A 292 -20.48 13.71 -4.90
N TYR A 293 -19.51 12.81 -5.06
CA TYR A 293 -18.07 13.10 -5.00
C TYR A 293 -17.43 13.18 -6.39
N ILE A 294 -18.04 12.54 -7.39
CA ILE A 294 -17.59 12.60 -8.78
C ILE A 294 -17.85 14.01 -9.32
N GLN A 295 -16.83 14.86 -9.25
CA GLN A 295 -16.91 16.20 -9.85
C GLN A 295 -16.57 16.12 -11.33
N PRO A 296 -17.26 16.88 -12.20
CA PRO A 296 -16.79 17.09 -13.57
C PRO A 296 -15.40 17.75 -13.46
N GLN A 297 -14.39 17.10 -14.02
CA GLN A 297 -13.03 17.62 -14.01
C GLN A 297 -12.96 18.93 -14.78
N PHE A 298 -12.79 20.04 -14.05
CA PHE A 298 -12.10 21.21 -14.58
C PHE A 298 -10.60 20.93 -14.49
N SER A 299 -10.09 20.13 -15.42
CA SER A 299 -8.65 19.94 -15.58
C SER A 299 -8.07 21.20 -16.19
N MET A 300 -7.24 21.94 -15.45
CA MET A 300 -6.39 23.00 -16.03
C MET A 300 -5.25 22.44 -16.89
N PHE A 301 -5.08 21.13 -16.93
CA PHE A 301 -4.17 20.42 -17.83
C PHE A 301 -4.98 19.37 -18.57
N PRO A 302 -5.03 19.41 -19.91
CA PRO A 302 -5.57 18.31 -20.69
C PRO A 302 -4.62 17.10 -20.50
N ALA A 303 -4.90 16.28 -19.50
CA ALA A 303 -4.44 14.92 -19.57
C ALA A 303 -5.16 14.31 -20.78
N GLU A 304 -4.43 13.90 -21.78
CA GLU A 304 -4.94 13.06 -22.85
C GLU A 304 -5.46 11.78 -22.17
N ILE A 305 -6.77 11.79 -21.86
CA ILE A 305 -7.46 10.63 -21.30
C ILE A 305 -7.77 9.75 -22.51
N GLU A 306 -6.80 8.91 -22.87
CA GLU A 306 -7.00 7.82 -23.85
C GLU A 306 -7.93 6.71 -23.33
N ASN A 307 -8.52 6.86 -22.15
CA ASN A 307 -9.30 5.84 -21.45
C ASN A 307 -10.72 6.36 -21.20
N GLY A 308 -11.71 5.50 -21.44
CA GLY A 308 -13.12 5.83 -21.32
C GLY A 308 -13.53 6.34 -19.93
N ASP A 309 -14.68 7.00 -19.88
CA ASP A 309 -15.24 7.58 -18.67
C ASP A 309 -15.50 6.51 -17.59
N LEU A 310 -15.36 6.90 -16.32
CA LEU A 310 -15.77 6.10 -15.18
C LEU A 310 -17.29 6.02 -15.14
N VAL A 311 -17.86 4.82 -15.27
CA VAL A 311 -19.30 4.59 -15.39
C VAL A 311 -19.81 3.78 -14.21
N LEU A 312 -20.84 4.27 -13.52
CA LEU A 312 -21.56 3.47 -12.52
C LEU A 312 -22.32 2.34 -13.23
N VAL A 313 -21.94 1.09 -12.96
CA VAL A 313 -22.48 -0.11 -13.61
C VAL A 313 -23.36 -0.95 -12.68
N HIS A 314 -23.29 -0.71 -11.39
CA HIS A 314 -24.12 -1.38 -10.39
C HIS A 314 -24.41 -0.47 -9.19
N GLU A 315 -25.66 -0.52 -8.73
CA GLU A 315 -26.16 0.17 -7.54
C GLU A 315 -26.91 -0.87 -6.67
N PRO A 316 -26.57 -0.96 -5.36
CA PRO A 316 -27.24 -1.93 -4.48
C PRO A 316 -28.70 -1.56 -4.23
N GLY A 317 -29.60 -2.56 -4.32
CA GLY A 317 -31.05 -2.35 -4.21
C GLY A 317 -31.54 -1.86 -2.84
N CYS A 318 -30.70 -1.91 -1.79
CA CYS A 318 -31.05 -1.54 -0.41
C CYS A 318 -30.28 -0.31 0.11
N GLY A 319 -29.73 0.51 -0.78
CA GLY A 319 -28.98 1.70 -0.43
C GLY A 319 -27.56 1.42 0.07
N SER A 320 -26.92 2.43 0.64
CA SER A 320 -25.52 2.42 1.06
C SER A 320 -25.29 1.53 2.30
N LEU A 321 -24.35 0.60 2.21
CA LEU A 321 -23.90 -0.22 3.36
C LEU A 321 -23.41 0.65 4.51
N ARG A 322 -22.64 1.68 4.19
CA ARG A 322 -22.07 2.58 5.18
C ARG A 322 -23.16 3.29 5.99
N GLU A 323 -24.20 3.79 5.36
CA GLU A 323 -25.32 4.45 6.04
C GLU A 323 -26.02 3.50 6.99
N ARG A 324 -26.32 2.29 6.54
CA ARG A 324 -26.95 1.24 7.38
C ARG A 324 -26.09 0.88 8.59
N ASN A 325 -24.78 0.74 8.43
CA ASN A 325 -23.86 0.42 9.52
C ASN A 325 -23.75 1.56 10.54
N LEU A 326 -23.82 2.82 10.10
CA LEU A 326 -23.85 3.98 10.99
C LEU A 326 -25.16 4.10 11.78
N GLU A 327 -26.29 3.79 11.17
CA GLU A 327 -27.60 3.78 11.82
C GLU A 327 -27.70 2.67 12.87
N ARG A 328 -27.24 1.47 12.54
CA ARG A 328 -27.18 0.36 13.49
C ARG A 328 -26.40 0.72 14.74
N ARG A 329 -25.23 1.35 14.61
CA ARG A 329 -24.43 1.82 15.74
C ARG A 329 -25.17 2.85 16.62
N LYS A 330 -25.91 3.78 15.98
CA LYS A 330 -26.70 4.77 16.75
C LYS A 330 -27.78 4.09 17.60
N SER A 331 -28.43 3.05 17.08
CA SER A 331 -29.44 2.28 17.81
C SER A 331 -28.82 1.49 18.97
N GLU A 332 -27.64 0.86 18.78
CA GLU A 332 -26.91 0.14 19.82
C GLU A 332 -26.48 1.06 20.96
N LEU A 333 -25.90 2.23 20.66
CA LEU A 333 -25.51 3.24 21.65
C LEU A 333 -26.72 3.87 22.37
N GLY A 334 -27.86 3.97 21.70
CA GLY A 334 -29.13 4.41 22.28
C GLY A 334 -29.67 3.43 23.31
N THR A 335 -29.57 2.13 23.04
CA THR A 335 -29.98 1.05 23.96
C THR A 335 -29.05 0.92 25.15
N GLU A 336 -27.75 1.05 25.01
CA GLU A 336 -26.79 1.05 26.12
C GLU A 336 -27.02 2.24 27.07
N ARG A 337 -27.28 3.44 26.53
CA ARG A 337 -27.61 4.62 27.38
C ARG A 337 -28.95 4.52 28.08
N ALA A 338 -29.88 3.79 27.49
CA ALA A 338 -31.19 3.53 28.17
C ALA A 338 -31.05 2.51 29.29
N CYS A 339 -30.19 1.49 29.12
CA CYS A 339 -29.93 0.47 30.14
C CYS A 339 -29.14 1.01 31.35
N THR A 340 -28.28 2.02 31.14
CA THR A 340 -27.50 2.63 32.24
C THR A 340 -28.24 3.72 33.00
N ARG A 341 -29.48 4.07 32.58
CA ARG A 341 -30.31 5.09 33.24
C ARG A 341 -31.40 4.52 34.21
N ASN A 342 -31.32 3.27 34.59
CA ASN A 342 -32.16 2.73 35.64
C ASN A 342 -31.35 2.57 36.94
N PRO A 343 -31.18 3.61 37.79
CA PRO A 343 -30.78 3.41 39.16
C PRO A 343 -32.05 3.02 39.88
N ALA A 344 -31.97 1.89 40.53
CA ALA A 344 -32.97 1.44 41.49
C ALA A 344 -33.44 2.58 42.40
N GLY A 345 -34.76 2.82 42.38
CA GLY A 345 -35.42 3.49 43.45
C GLY A 345 -35.53 2.59 44.69
#